data_33d537c53beb264edf61b35ea30389ac
#
_entry.id   33d537c53beb264edf61b35ea30389ac
#
_cell.length_a   1.000
_cell.length_b   1.000
_cell.length_c   1.000
_cell.angle_alpha   90.00
_cell.angle_beta   90.00
_cell.angle_gamma   90.00
#
_symmetry.space_group_name_H-M   'P 1'
#
loop_
_entity.id
_entity.type
_entity.pdbx_description
1 polymer ?
#
loop_
_entity_poly.entity_id
_entity_poly.type
_entity_poly.pdbx_seq_one_letter_code
_entity_poly.pdbx_strand_id
1 'polypeptide(L)'
;MSDNKNAQKKLPPIKMRYKNREDITLDECLGMYDLFKVYYKNTPFEQFLEDFSNKTGAHIAKRKSDGKVVGFSTGVAKNIINSEGKEIRILFSGDTVMSKEYWGTKAFPM
;
A
#
# COMPACT_ATOMS: atom_id res chain seq x y z
N MET A 1 17.13 -29.86 8.36
CA MET A 1 16.76 -29.46 8.15
C MET A 1 16.52 -28.66 7.94
N SER A 2 16.67 -28.68 7.87
CA SER A 2 16.29 -27.89 7.70
C SER A 2 15.78 -27.26 7.31
N ASP A 3 15.96 -27.31 7.26
CA ASP A 3 15.44 -26.62 6.91
C ASP A 3 14.68 -26.19 6.59
N ASN A 4 14.69 -26.28 6.79
CA ASN A 4 13.87 -25.84 6.53
C ASN A 4 13.38 -25.08 6.42
N LYS A 5 13.83 -24.89 6.69
CA LYS A 5 13.47 -23.97 6.75
C LYS A 5 13.09 -23.17 6.09
N ASN A 6 13.20 -23.28 5.70
CA ASN A 6 12.73 -22.64 4.95
C ASN A 6 12.16 -22.68 4.26
N ALA A 7 12.89 -22.95 4.64
CA ALA A 7 12.29 -22.94 3.53
C ALA A 7 10.97 -23.21 3.44
N GLN A 8 10.71 -23.62 3.88
CA GLN A 8 9.55 -23.65 3.72
C GLN A 8 8.78 -22.62 3.76
N LYS A 9 9.18 -21.84 4.11
CA LYS A 9 8.35 -20.80 4.18
C LYS A 9 8.40 -19.95 3.01
N LYS A 10 8.08 -20.47 1.84
CA LYS A 10 7.83 -19.65 0.70
C LYS A 10 6.50 -19.01 0.86
N LEU A 11 6.48 -17.70 1.03
CA LEU A 11 5.24 -16.96 1.03
C LEU A 11 4.62 -16.97 -0.36
N PRO A 12 3.29 -16.95 -0.45
CA PRO A 12 2.65 -16.83 -1.76
C PRO A 12 3.15 -15.60 -2.50
N PRO A 13 3.38 -15.70 -3.80
CA PRO A 13 3.86 -14.55 -4.55
C PRO A 13 2.84 -13.43 -4.58
N ILE A 14 3.37 -12.21 -4.58
CA ILE A 14 2.53 -11.01 -4.65
C ILE A 14 2.87 -10.23 -5.91
N LYS A 15 1.92 -9.45 -6.36
CA LYS A 15 2.10 -8.54 -7.48
C LYS A 15 1.78 -7.14 -6.99
N MET A 16 2.72 -6.22 -7.19
CA MET A 16 2.54 -4.84 -6.79
C MET A 16 2.28 -3.97 -8.01
N ARG A 17 1.33 -3.07 -7.88
CA ARG A 17 0.99 -2.16 -8.96
C ARG A 17 0.61 -0.81 -8.40
N TYR A 18 1.13 0.25 -9.00
CA TYR A 18 0.69 1.60 -8.67
C TYR A 18 -0.58 1.93 -9.43
N LYS A 19 -1.53 2.57 -8.74
CA LYS A 19 -2.75 3.07 -9.37
C LYS A 19 -3.03 4.47 -8.87
N ASN A 20 -3.45 5.34 -9.78
CA ASN A 20 -4.00 6.62 -9.38
C ASN A 20 -5.30 6.38 -8.61
N ARG A 21 -5.64 7.31 -7.73
CA ARG A 21 -6.81 7.14 -6.87
C ARG A 21 -8.07 6.83 -7.67
N GLU A 22 -8.28 7.54 -8.78
CA GLU A 22 -9.49 7.35 -9.58
C GLU A 22 -9.54 6.00 -10.28
N ASP A 23 -8.42 5.29 -10.36
CA ASP A 23 -8.37 3.97 -10.99
C ASP A 23 -8.47 2.83 -9.98
N ILE A 24 -8.49 3.15 -8.69
CA ILE A 24 -8.59 2.14 -7.65
C ILE A 24 -10.06 1.74 -7.53
N THR A 25 -10.32 0.44 -7.68
CA THR A 25 -11.69 -0.06 -7.65
C THR A 25 -12.22 -0.10 -6.23
N LEU A 26 -13.55 -0.21 -6.10
CA LEU A 26 -14.17 -0.35 -4.79
C LEU A 26 -13.65 -1.58 -4.06
N ASP A 27 -13.53 -2.71 -4.78
CA ASP A 27 -13.00 -3.93 -4.17
C ASP A 27 -11.61 -3.73 -3.63
N GLU A 28 -10.76 -3.00 -4.37
CA GLU A 28 -9.42 -2.72 -3.90
C GLU A 28 -9.43 -1.81 -2.68
N CYS A 29 -10.29 -0.80 -2.69
CA CYS A 29 -10.42 0.11 -1.57
C CYS A 29 -10.90 -0.62 -0.31
N LEU A 30 -11.89 -1.50 -0.46
CA LEU A 30 -12.37 -2.30 0.65
C LEU A 30 -11.30 -3.24 1.17
N GLY A 31 -10.51 -3.84 0.26
CA GLY A 31 -9.40 -4.70 0.66
C GLY A 31 -8.33 -3.93 1.42
N MET A 32 -8.04 -2.71 0.98
CA MET A 32 -7.10 -1.85 1.69
C MET A 32 -7.60 -1.54 3.10
N TYR A 33 -8.89 -1.21 3.23
CA TYR A 33 -9.45 -0.93 4.54
C TYR A 33 -9.47 -2.16 5.44
N ASP A 34 -9.81 -3.32 4.89
CA ASP A 34 -9.81 -4.56 5.66
C ASP A 34 -8.43 -4.84 6.24
N LEU A 35 -7.38 -4.56 5.48
CA LEU A 35 -6.02 -4.71 5.97
C LEU A 35 -5.67 -3.62 6.99
N PHE A 36 -6.07 -2.38 6.69
CA PHE A 36 -5.76 -1.23 7.54
C PHE A 36 -6.33 -1.41 8.95
N LYS A 37 -7.58 -1.85 9.05
CA LYS A 37 -8.23 -1.96 10.36
C LYS A 37 -7.65 -3.06 11.25
N VAL A 38 -6.87 -3.96 10.67
CA VAL A 38 -6.17 -4.97 11.47
C VAL A 38 -5.12 -4.31 12.37
N TYR A 39 -4.46 -3.28 11.85
CA TYR A 39 -3.34 -2.65 12.54
C TYR A 39 -3.69 -1.30 13.16
N TYR A 40 -4.74 -0.66 12.68
CA TYR A 40 -5.16 0.66 13.15
C TYR A 40 -6.59 0.57 13.67
N LYS A 41 -6.72 0.51 14.99
CA LYS A 41 -8.02 0.37 15.62
C LYS A 41 -8.75 1.70 15.67
N ASN A 42 -10.07 1.63 15.78
CA ASN A 42 -10.92 2.81 16.01
C ASN A 42 -10.90 3.79 14.84
N THR A 43 -10.66 3.30 13.63
CA THR A 43 -10.76 4.12 12.43
C THR A 43 -11.97 3.67 11.63
N PRO A 44 -13.08 4.42 11.67
CA PRO A 44 -14.24 4.06 10.87
C PRO A 44 -13.93 4.13 9.38
N PHE A 45 -14.70 3.38 8.59
CA PHE A 45 -14.50 3.35 7.16
C PHE A 45 -14.65 4.74 6.53
N GLU A 46 -15.58 5.54 7.04
CA GLU A 46 -15.78 6.90 6.53
C GLU A 46 -14.53 7.76 6.68
N GLN A 47 -13.86 7.63 7.82
CA GLN A 47 -12.62 8.38 8.02
C GLN A 47 -11.52 7.89 7.10
N PHE A 48 -11.43 6.58 6.93
CA PHE A 48 -10.46 6.01 5.99
C PHE A 48 -10.71 6.53 4.58
N LEU A 49 -11.96 6.57 4.16
CA LEU A 49 -12.33 7.08 2.83
C LEU A 49 -11.99 8.55 2.69
N GLU A 50 -12.26 9.34 3.72
CA GLU A 50 -11.96 10.76 3.66
C GLU A 50 -10.46 10.99 3.50
N ASP A 51 -9.66 10.29 4.29
CA ASP A 51 -8.21 10.40 4.19
C ASP A 51 -7.73 9.93 2.82
N PHE A 52 -8.29 8.83 2.33
CA PHE A 52 -7.92 8.28 1.04
C PHE A 52 -8.27 9.23 -0.10
N SER A 53 -9.37 9.96 0.02
CA SER A 53 -9.79 10.89 -1.03
C SER A 53 -8.79 12.02 -1.24
N ASN A 54 -7.91 12.25 -0.29
CA ASN A 54 -6.87 13.28 -0.39
C ASN A 54 -5.56 12.73 -0.93
N LYS A 55 -5.50 11.44 -1.26
CA LYS A 55 -4.27 10.85 -1.80
C LYS A 55 -4.27 10.94 -3.32
N THR A 56 -3.08 10.94 -3.90
CA THR A 56 -2.93 10.93 -5.35
C THR A 56 -3.10 9.52 -5.89
N GLY A 57 -2.61 8.54 -5.14
CA GLY A 57 -2.72 7.15 -5.56
C GLY A 57 -2.09 6.24 -4.53
N ALA A 58 -1.91 4.99 -4.92
CA ALA A 58 -1.36 4.00 -4.01
C ALA A 58 -0.67 2.89 -4.79
N HIS A 59 0.40 2.38 -4.19
CA HIS A 59 0.94 1.09 -4.60
C HIS A 59 0.13 0.02 -3.87
N ILE A 60 -0.40 -0.94 -4.59
CA ILE A 60 -1.23 -2.00 -4.02
C ILE A 60 -0.58 -3.33 -4.32
N ALA A 61 -0.35 -4.11 -3.27
CA ALA A 61 0.22 -5.44 -3.40
C ALA A 61 -0.89 -6.45 -3.21
N LYS A 62 -1.07 -7.31 -4.20
CA LYS A 62 -2.09 -8.38 -4.16
C LYS A 62 -1.41 -9.73 -4.21
N ARG A 63 -1.94 -10.66 -3.44
CA ARG A 63 -1.49 -12.04 -3.49
C ARG A 63 -1.98 -12.65 -4.80
N LYS A 64 -1.05 -13.25 -5.55
CA LYS A 64 -1.39 -13.74 -6.89
C LYS A 64 -2.40 -14.89 -6.85
N SER A 65 -2.37 -15.68 -5.79
CA SER A 65 -3.20 -16.87 -5.73
C SER A 65 -4.70 -16.55 -5.65
N ASP A 66 -5.07 -15.46 -4.96
CA ASP A 66 -6.48 -15.15 -4.74
C ASP A 66 -6.81 -13.67 -4.94
N GLY A 67 -5.82 -12.86 -5.29
CA GLY A 67 -6.06 -11.43 -5.52
C GLY A 67 -6.29 -10.62 -4.27
N LYS A 68 -6.07 -11.19 -3.09
CA LYS A 68 -6.30 -10.48 -1.84
C LYS A 68 -5.27 -9.38 -1.67
N VAL A 69 -5.70 -8.20 -1.23
CA VAL A 69 -4.80 -7.10 -0.92
C VAL A 69 -4.04 -7.46 0.36
N VAL A 70 -2.73 -7.54 0.25
CA VAL A 70 -1.86 -7.88 1.38
C VAL A 70 -0.93 -6.73 1.74
N GLY A 71 -0.98 -5.64 1.00
CA GLY A 71 -0.18 -4.47 1.33
C GLY A 71 -0.58 -3.29 0.47
N PHE A 72 -0.31 -2.08 0.98
CA PHE A 72 -0.48 -0.88 0.17
C PHE A 72 0.35 0.25 0.76
N SER A 73 0.68 1.20 -0.09
CA SER A 73 1.35 2.43 0.33
C SER A 73 0.72 3.58 -0.43
N THR A 74 0.04 4.46 0.29
CA THR A 74 -0.59 5.63 -0.33
C THR A 74 0.44 6.73 -0.52
N GLY A 75 0.14 7.64 -1.43
CA GLY A 75 1.03 8.76 -1.69
C GLY A 75 0.28 9.99 -2.12
N VAL A 76 0.89 11.14 -1.87
CA VAL A 76 0.37 12.44 -2.29
C VAL A 76 1.44 13.10 -3.14
N ALA A 77 1.09 13.43 -4.38
CA ALA A 77 2.00 14.15 -5.25
C ALA A 77 1.71 15.64 -5.16
N LYS A 78 2.75 16.44 -5.03
CA LYS A 78 2.62 17.90 -4.95
C LYS A 78 3.65 18.53 -5.86
N ASN A 79 3.25 19.63 -6.48
CA ASN A 79 4.17 20.46 -7.25
C ASN A 79 4.68 21.56 -6.33
N ILE A 80 5.99 21.71 -6.28
CA ILE A 80 6.60 22.78 -5.48
C ILE A 80 7.56 23.56 -6.36
N ILE A 81 7.85 24.78 -5.94
CA ILE A 81 8.84 25.64 -6.62
C ILE A 81 10.15 25.50 -5.84
N ASN A 82 11.21 25.06 -6.53
CA ASN A 82 12.50 24.91 -5.87
C ASN A 82 13.21 26.27 -5.78
N SER A 83 14.42 26.26 -5.21
CA SER A 83 15.19 27.50 -4.99
C SER A 83 15.58 28.18 -6.29
N GLU A 84 15.56 27.47 -7.41
CA GLU A 84 15.90 28.03 -8.72
C GLU A 84 14.67 28.50 -9.48
N GLY A 85 13.49 28.50 -8.84
CA GLY A 85 12.27 28.93 -9.47
C GLY A 85 11.64 27.90 -10.39
N LYS A 86 12.13 26.67 -10.38
CA LYS A 86 11.60 25.62 -11.22
C LYS A 86 10.52 24.85 -10.47
N GLU A 87 9.44 24.52 -11.19
CA GLU A 87 8.41 23.69 -10.63
C GLU A 87 8.84 22.23 -10.71
N ILE A 88 8.81 21.54 -9.57
CA ILE A 88 9.13 20.12 -9.50
C ILE A 88 7.99 19.40 -8.81
N ARG A 89 7.83 18.13 -9.19
CA ARG A 89 6.78 17.28 -8.61
C ARG A 89 7.41 16.33 -7.61
N ILE A 90 6.88 16.35 -6.39
CA ILE A 90 7.38 15.52 -5.31
C ILE A 90 6.27 14.60 -4.84
N LEU A 91 6.62 13.33 -4.63
CA LEU A 91 5.70 12.35 -4.10
C LEU A 91 6.02 12.14 -2.62
N PHE A 92 5.04 12.42 -1.78
CA PHE A 92 5.14 12.19 -0.35
C PHE A 92 4.42 10.90 -0.01
N SER A 93 5.07 10.04 0.78
CA SER A 93 4.45 8.81 1.24
C SER A 93 3.39 9.12 2.27
N GLY A 94 2.28 8.41 2.18
CA GLY A 94 1.24 8.45 3.20
C GLY A 94 1.31 7.21 4.06
N ASP A 95 0.17 6.53 4.18
CA ASP A 95 0.09 5.32 4.99
C ASP A 95 0.69 4.14 4.24
N THR A 96 1.52 3.37 4.93
CA THR A 96 2.08 2.13 4.39
C THR A 96 1.70 1.00 5.34
N VAL A 97 1.02 -0.01 4.81
CA VAL A 97 0.55 -1.14 5.59
C VAL A 97 0.88 -2.41 4.83
N MET A 98 1.37 -3.40 5.56
CA MET A 98 1.67 -4.69 4.96
C MET A 98 1.20 -5.78 5.90
N SER A 99 0.58 -6.82 5.34
CA SER A 99 0.19 -7.98 6.12
C SER A 99 1.41 -8.56 6.82
N LYS A 100 1.25 -8.92 8.09
CA LYS A 100 2.37 -9.31 8.95
C LYS A 100 3.21 -10.42 8.35
N GLU A 101 2.58 -11.34 7.64
CA GLU A 101 3.28 -12.47 7.04
C GLU A 101 4.32 -12.04 6.00
N TYR A 102 4.20 -10.83 5.47
CA TYR A 102 5.14 -10.30 4.48
C TYR A 102 6.13 -9.30 5.06
N TRP A 103 6.12 -9.10 6.38
CA TRP A 103 7.09 -8.19 7.01
C TRP A 103 8.49 -8.73 6.80
N GLY A 104 9.43 -7.84 6.53
CA GLY A 104 10.81 -8.22 6.27
C GLY A 104 11.09 -8.53 4.82
N THR A 105 10.05 -8.55 3.98
CA THR A 105 10.27 -8.69 2.54
C THR A 105 10.60 -7.32 1.96
N LYS A 106 10.98 -7.32 0.69
CA LYS A 106 11.32 -6.07 0.00
C LYS A 106 10.21 -5.62 -0.93
N ALA A 107 8.95 -5.96 -0.58
CA ALA A 107 7.82 -5.59 -1.41
C ALA A 107 7.66 -4.07 -1.51
N PHE A 108 7.91 -3.36 -0.39
CA PHE A 108 7.90 -1.90 -0.39
C PHE A 108 9.25 -1.40 0.10
N PRO A 109 9.75 -0.30 -0.48
CA PRO A 109 10.92 0.35 0.10
C PRO A 109 10.51 0.95 1.44
N MET A 110 11.18 0.52 2.46
CA MET A 110 10.83 0.95 3.81
C MET A 110 11.90 1.86 4.38
#